data_531e720b0dee267316b6da69b62aaf21
#
_entry.id   531e720b0dee267316b6da69b62aaf21
#
_cell.length_a   1.000
_cell.length_b   1.000
_cell.length_c   1.000
_cell.angle_alpha   90.00
_cell.angle_beta   90.00
_cell.angle_gamma   90.00
#
_symmetry.space_group_name_H-M   'P 1'
#
loop_
_entity.id
_entity.type
_entity.pdbx_description
1 polymer ?
#
loop_
_entity_poly.entity_id
_entity_poly.type
_entity_poly.pdbx_seq_one_letter_code
_entity_poly.pdbx_strand_id
1 'polypeptide(L)'
;MKEREFLEMVRTLPVFTTKQISAILGDYRYSKVYLNRMIKKGLIRRLKRGFYTVHEDPLIFATHIYYPSYVSLWYAFQHYGTTTQLPITIEIMTYKNGSFQNMEFIKSRHLWGYHRIKHLGFDVFMSDIEKAIIDAVTTERVPLDEIQNAVKNCDIDKLEEYTMKMDISSMKKIGFVVELAGFFLEKVYKKIKKDRNYVHFYTTEKGNKWRVVSDRF
;
A
#
# COMPACT_ATOMS: atom_id res chain seq x y z
N MET A 1 0.01 -24.94 28.12
CA MET A 1 0.78 -23.70 27.95
C MET A 1 0.20 -22.64 28.89
N LYS A 2 1.03 -22.03 29.72
CA LYS A 2 0.64 -20.90 30.59
C LYS A 2 0.40 -19.64 29.77
N GLU A 3 -0.48 -18.75 30.23
CA GLU A 3 -0.81 -17.50 29.49
C GLU A 3 0.41 -16.62 29.25
N ARG A 4 1.28 -16.49 30.25
CA ARG A 4 2.52 -15.70 30.13
C ARG A 4 3.43 -16.23 29.05
N GLU A 5 3.67 -17.52 29.03
CA GLU A 5 4.50 -18.22 28.03
C GLU A 5 3.93 -18.03 26.60
N PHE A 6 2.60 -18.13 26.48
CA PHE A 6 1.92 -17.87 25.22
C PHE A 6 2.14 -16.44 24.74
N LEU A 7 1.95 -15.44 25.61
CA LEU A 7 2.12 -14.03 25.25
C LEU A 7 3.57 -13.68 24.91
N GLU A 8 4.55 -14.22 25.64
CA GLU A 8 5.98 -14.04 25.34
C GLU A 8 6.31 -14.54 23.93
N MET A 9 5.79 -15.71 23.55
CA MET A 9 5.98 -16.30 22.23
C MET A 9 5.33 -15.46 21.12
N VAL A 10 4.06 -15.06 21.26
CA VAL A 10 3.33 -14.37 20.18
C VAL A 10 3.68 -12.89 20.05
N ARG A 11 4.29 -12.27 21.07
CA ARG A 11 4.79 -10.88 21.00
C ARG A 11 5.90 -10.68 19.98
N THR A 12 6.62 -11.73 19.62
CA THR A 12 7.67 -11.68 18.59
C THR A 12 7.12 -11.73 17.16
N LEU A 13 5.81 -11.98 17.01
CA LEU A 13 5.15 -12.14 15.73
C LEU A 13 4.23 -10.94 15.44
N PRO A 14 4.29 -10.32 14.25
CA PRO A 14 3.34 -9.27 13.88
C PRO A 14 1.90 -9.80 13.82
N VAL A 15 1.75 -11.01 13.31
CA VAL A 15 0.49 -11.75 13.16
C VAL A 15 0.74 -13.22 13.44
N PHE A 16 -0.20 -13.88 14.10
CA PHE A 16 -0.21 -15.33 14.22
C PHE A 16 -1.58 -15.92 13.86
N THR A 17 -1.59 -17.20 13.52
CA THR A 17 -2.78 -17.87 13.01
C THR A 17 -3.25 -19.00 13.93
N THR A 18 -4.54 -19.37 13.82
CA THR A 18 -5.06 -20.55 14.53
C THR A 18 -4.24 -21.81 14.19
N LYS A 19 -3.75 -21.94 12.94
CA LYS A 19 -2.95 -23.10 12.53
C LYS A 19 -1.62 -23.18 13.26
N GLN A 20 -0.91 -22.04 13.38
CA GLN A 20 0.37 -21.98 14.13
C GLN A 20 0.17 -22.35 15.59
N ILE A 21 -0.87 -21.81 16.23
CA ILE A 21 -1.16 -22.13 17.63
C ILE A 21 -1.61 -23.58 17.78
N SER A 22 -2.34 -24.14 16.82
CA SER A 22 -2.72 -25.54 16.81
C SER A 22 -1.52 -26.49 16.70
N ALA A 23 -0.50 -26.13 15.94
CA ALA A 23 0.73 -26.90 15.86
C ALA A 23 1.48 -26.96 17.19
N ILE A 24 1.36 -25.92 18.01
CA ILE A 24 2.01 -25.82 19.33
C ILE A 24 1.17 -26.55 20.41
N LEU A 25 -0.15 -26.39 20.38
CA LEU A 25 -1.05 -26.97 21.38
C LEU A 25 -1.48 -28.42 21.10
N GLY A 26 -1.18 -28.94 19.89
CA GLY A 26 -1.50 -30.29 19.47
C GLY A 26 -2.97 -30.53 19.08
N ASP A 27 -3.90 -29.57 19.34
CA ASP A 27 -5.32 -29.72 19.05
C ASP A 27 -5.93 -28.45 18.47
N TYR A 28 -6.57 -28.55 17.32
CA TYR A 28 -7.18 -27.42 16.60
C TYR A 28 -8.45 -26.88 17.26
N ARG A 29 -9.27 -27.76 17.84
CA ARG A 29 -10.52 -27.36 18.52
C ARG A 29 -10.18 -26.64 19.83
N TYR A 30 -9.28 -27.20 20.59
CA TYR A 30 -8.77 -26.60 21.82
C TYR A 30 -8.12 -25.23 21.54
N SER A 31 -7.33 -25.12 20.48
CA SER A 31 -6.71 -23.85 20.08
C SER A 31 -7.71 -22.74 19.81
N LYS A 32 -8.84 -23.04 19.17
CA LYS A 32 -9.93 -22.07 18.99
C LYS A 32 -10.53 -21.60 20.32
N VAL A 33 -10.80 -22.55 21.22
CA VAL A 33 -11.33 -22.23 22.56
C VAL A 33 -10.33 -21.38 23.34
N TYR A 34 -9.06 -21.76 23.31
CA TYR A 34 -7.98 -21.05 23.97
C TYR A 34 -7.84 -19.60 23.44
N LEU A 35 -7.78 -19.42 22.12
CA LEU A 35 -7.71 -18.09 21.49
C LEU A 35 -8.93 -17.22 21.79
N ASN A 36 -10.14 -17.80 21.77
CA ASN A 36 -11.35 -17.07 22.16
C ASN A 36 -11.31 -16.61 23.62
N ARG A 37 -10.76 -17.42 24.54
CA ARG A 37 -10.54 -17.02 25.92
C ARG A 37 -9.55 -15.86 26.04
N MET A 38 -8.45 -15.88 25.25
CA MET A 38 -7.47 -14.79 25.22
C MET A 38 -8.08 -13.49 24.68
N ILE A 39 -8.95 -13.57 23.66
CA ILE A 39 -9.70 -12.41 23.15
C ILE A 39 -10.63 -11.84 24.24
N LYS A 40 -11.41 -12.69 24.91
CA LYS A 40 -12.32 -12.26 25.98
C LYS A 40 -11.60 -11.58 27.15
N LYS A 41 -10.34 -11.96 27.40
CA LYS A 41 -9.46 -11.31 28.39
C LYS A 41 -8.80 -10.02 27.89
N GLY A 42 -9.01 -9.64 26.63
CA GLY A 42 -8.35 -8.48 26.01
C GLY A 42 -6.85 -8.64 25.76
N LEU A 43 -6.31 -9.87 25.88
CA LEU A 43 -4.86 -10.15 25.75
C LEU A 43 -4.39 -10.25 24.30
N ILE A 44 -5.29 -10.56 23.38
CA ILE A 44 -5.07 -10.60 21.95
C ILE A 44 -6.24 -9.99 21.19
N ARG A 45 -5.99 -9.54 19.96
CA ARG A 45 -7.03 -9.03 19.05
C ARG A 45 -7.16 -9.92 17.83
N ARG A 46 -8.39 -10.08 17.34
CA ARG A 46 -8.66 -10.79 16.10
C ARG A 46 -8.69 -9.80 14.94
N LEU A 47 -7.82 -10.00 13.95
CA LEU A 47 -7.73 -9.19 12.74
C LEU A 47 -8.76 -9.63 11.68
N LYS A 48 -8.81 -10.92 11.43
CA LYS A 48 -9.81 -11.59 10.59
C LYS A 48 -9.96 -13.04 11.04
N ARG A 49 -10.83 -13.81 10.39
CA ARG A 49 -11.02 -15.23 10.73
C ARG A 49 -9.70 -15.99 10.67
N GLY A 50 -9.25 -16.48 11.82
CA GLY A 50 -8.04 -17.29 11.98
C GLY A 50 -6.73 -16.50 12.06
N PHE A 51 -6.77 -15.15 12.12
CA PHE A 51 -5.60 -14.26 12.23
C PHE A 51 -5.72 -13.37 13.47
N TYR A 52 -4.66 -13.26 14.24
CA TYR A 52 -4.62 -12.57 15.53
C TYR A 52 -3.32 -11.80 15.70
N THR A 53 -3.34 -10.80 16.58
CA THR A 53 -2.18 -10.04 17.02
C THR A 53 -2.28 -9.69 18.50
N VAL A 54 -1.14 -9.37 19.11
CA VAL A 54 -1.05 -8.74 20.44
C VAL A 54 -0.70 -7.25 20.35
N HIS A 55 -0.36 -6.77 19.15
CA HIS A 55 0.11 -5.40 18.94
C HIS A 55 -1.06 -4.43 18.77
N GLU A 56 -0.88 -3.22 19.29
CA GLU A 56 -1.86 -2.14 19.15
C GLU A 56 -1.64 -1.30 17.89
N ASP A 57 -0.37 -1.09 17.54
CA ASP A 57 0.00 -0.33 16.35
C ASP A 57 -0.33 -1.12 15.08
N PRO A 58 -1.27 -0.63 14.25
CA PRO A 58 -1.70 -1.34 13.07
C PRO A 58 -0.62 -1.48 12.00
N LEU A 59 0.40 -0.60 11.98
CA LEU A 59 1.47 -0.69 11.00
C LEU A 59 2.29 -1.96 11.16
N ILE A 60 2.47 -2.46 12.40
CA ILE A 60 3.19 -3.71 12.69
C ILE A 60 2.60 -4.89 11.90
N PHE A 61 1.28 -4.95 11.77
CA PHE A 61 0.60 -6.10 11.15
C PHE A 61 -0.08 -5.81 9.81
N ALA A 62 -0.09 -4.56 9.34
CA ALA A 62 -0.79 -4.13 8.12
C ALA A 62 -0.45 -5.00 6.91
N THR A 63 0.83 -5.23 6.66
CA THR A 63 1.32 -5.98 5.50
C THR A 63 1.41 -7.50 5.72
N HIS A 64 0.99 -7.98 6.90
CA HIS A 64 1.01 -9.41 7.24
C HIS A 64 -0.39 -10.07 7.19
N ILE A 65 -1.44 -9.29 6.92
CA ILE A 65 -2.81 -9.80 6.82
C ILE A 65 -3.06 -10.47 5.46
N TYR A 66 -2.55 -9.85 4.39
CA TYR A 66 -2.59 -10.39 3.03
C TYR A 66 -1.18 -10.39 2.45
N TYR A 67 -0.88 -11.34 1.57
CA TYR A 67 0.42 -11.41 0.89
C TYR A 67 0.22 -11.75 -0.59
N PRO A 68 0.88 -11.06 -1.53
CA PRO A 68 1.73 -9.88 -1.30
C PRO A 68 0.91 -8.63 -0.93
N SER A 69 1.53 -7.73 -0.15
CA SER A 69 0.96 -6.43 0.19
C SER A 69 2.04 -5.47 0.68
N TYR A 70 1.80 -4.17 0.52
CA TYR A 70 2.69 -3.10 0.98
C TYR A 70 1.89 -1.82 1.26
N VAL A 71 2.37 -1.01 2.18
CA VAL A 71 1.84 0.32 2.49
C VAL A 71 2.24 1.28 1.37
N SER A 72 1.31 2.15 0.93
CA SER A 72 1.50 3.09 -0.17
C SER A 72 0.74 4.40 0.06
N LEU A 73 0.60 5.19 -1.00
CA LEU A 73 -0.20 6.42 -1.05
C LEU A 73 0.22 7.44 0.03
N TRP A 74 -0.75 7.97 0.79
CA TRP A 74 -0.52 9.02 1.78
C TRP A 74 0.50 8.63 2.84
N TYR A 75 0.45 7.39 3.33
CA TYR A 75 1.39 6.93 4.34
C TYR A 75 2.83 6.84 3.79
N ALA A 76 2.99 6.41 2.54
CA ALA A 76 4.29 6.41 1.87
C ALA A 76 4.78 7.85 1.62
N PHE A 77 3.93 8.76 1.15
CA PHE A 77 4.31 10.17 0.96
C PHE A 77 4.77 10.82 2.26
N GLN A 78 4.08 10.56 3.38
CA GLN A 78 4.51 11.02 4.69
C GLN A 78 5.85 10.41 5.10
N HIS A 79 6.03 9.10 4.90
CA HIS A 79 7.27 8.39 5.23
C HIS A 79 8.48 9.00 4.50
N TYR A 80 8.30 9.41 3.23
CA TYR A 80 9.34 10.08 2.45
C TYR A 80 9.41 11.59 2.64
N GLY A 81 8.59 12.17 3.51
CA GLY A 81 8.59 13.60 3.79
C GLY A 81 8.11 14.48 2.63
N THR A 82 7.34 13.92 1.69
CA THR A 82 6.81 14.65 0.53
C THR A 82 5.45 15.30 0.78
N THR A 83 4.84 15.04 1.92
CA THR A 83 3.62 15.68 2.40
C THR A 83 3.71 16.01 3.88
N THR A 84 3.01 17.07 4.31
CA THR A 84 2.80 17.43 5.72
C THR A 84 1.51 16.83 6.29
N GLN A 85 0.69 16.20 5.45
CA GLN A 85 -0.57 15.59 5.86
C GLN A 85 -0.30 14.33 6.70
N LEU A 86 -1.04 14.20 7.81
CA LEU A 86 -0.98 13.01 8.66
C LEU A 86 -2.10 12.06 8.25
N PRO A 87 -1.79 10.90 7.65
CA PRO A 87 -2.82 9.96 7.23
C PRO A 87 -3.48 9.30 8.44
N ILE A 88 -4.80 9.36 8.52
CA ILE A 88 -5.59 8.68 9.54
C ILE A 88 -5.72 7.19 9.20
N THR A 89 -5.73 6.87 7.91
CA THR A 89 -5.89 5.52 7.39
C THR A 89 -4.59 5.02 6.78
N ILE A 90 -4.20 3.79 7.11
CA ILE A 90 -3.09 3.11 6.45
C ILE A 90 -3.62 2.44 5.18
N GLU A 91 -3.16 2.88 4.04
CA GLU A 91 -3.54 2.36 2.74
C GLU A 91 -2.56 1.28 2.29
N ILE A 92 -3.08 0.09 2.04
CA ILE A 92 -2.30 -1.12 1.76
C ILE A 92 -2.67 -1.65 0.38
N MET A 93 -1.72 -1.63 -0.53
CA MET A 93 -1.88 -2.25 -1.86
C MET A 93 -1.77 -3.76 -1.75
N THR A 94 -2.75 -4.49 -2.31
CA THR A 94 -2.79 -5.96 -2.29
C THR A 94 -3.68 -6.49 -3.43
N TYR A 95 -3.91 -7.80 -3.48
CA TYR A 95 -4.72 -8.44 -4.55
C TYR A 95 -6.25 -8.33 -4.35
N LYS A 96 -6.71 -7.72 -3.24
CA LYS A 96 -8.12 -7.75 -2.83
C LYS A 96 -8.50 -6.48 -2.06
N ASN A 97 -9.70 -5.95 -2.30
CA ASN A 97 -10.26 -4.86 -1.52
C ASN A 97 -10.76 -5.33 -0.16
N GLY A 98 -10.71 -4.42 0.81
CA GLY A 98 -11.24 -4.62 2.15
C GLY A 98 -10.87 -3.49 3.09
N SER A 99 -11.43 -3.51 4.29
CA SER A 99 -11.07 -2.58 5.36
C SER A 99 -11.07 -3.29 6.70
N PHE A 100 -10.24 -2.81 7.61
CA PHE A 100 -10.20 -3.26 9.00
C PHE A 100 -9.66 -2.14 9.89
N GLN A 101 -10.45 -1.65 10.83
CA GLN A 101 -10.08 -0.49 11.67
C GLN A 101 -9.68 0.71 10.78
N ASN A 102 -8.52 1.29 11.04
CA ASN A 102 -7.92 2.37 10.25
C ASN A 102 -7.01 1.88 9.11
N MET A 103 -7.23 0.68 8.60
CA MET A 103 -6.53 0.13 7.44
C MET A 103 -7.50 -0.07 6.28
N GLU A 104 -7.07 0.32 5.10
CA GLU A 104 -7.77 0.07 3.84
C GLU A 104 -6.90 -0.76 2.90
N PHE A 105 -7.42 -1.89 2.46
CA PHE A 105 -6.78 -2.77 1.49
C PHE A 105 -7.31 -2.44 0.12
N ILE A 106 -6.42 -2.04 -0.77
CA ILE A 106 -6.73 -1.58 -2.13
C ILE A 106 -6.22 -2.60 -3.12
N LYS A 107 -7.12 -3.07 -3.98
CA LYS A 107 -6.77 -4.06 -5.00
C LYS A 107 -5.88 -3.44 -6.06
N SER A 108 -4.72 -4.05 -6.29
CA SER A 108 -3.83 -3.74 -7.41
C SER A 108 -3.43 -5.00 -8.16
N ARG A 109 -3.17 -4.85 -9.47
CA ARG A 109 -2.53 -5.88 -10.30
C ARG A 109 -1.00 -5.75 -10.32
N HIS A 110 -0.48 -4.62 -9.85
CA HIS A 110 0.92 -4.23 -9.93
C HIS A 110 1.57 -4.24 -8.54
N LEU A 111 1.75 -5.45 -7.97
CA LEU A 111 2.30 -5.66 -6.63
C LEU A 111 3.82 -5.85 -6.69
N TRP A 112 4.55 -4.78 -7.01
CA TRP A 112 6.01 -4.69 -7.11
C TRP A 112 6.47 -3.26 -6.75
N GLY A 113 7.78 -2.97 -6.70
CA GLY A 113 8.32 -1.65 -6.39
C GLY A 113 8.13 -1.27 -4.91
N TYR A 114 8.34 -2.23 -4.04
CA TYR A 114 8.30 -2.04 -2.59
C TYR A 114 9.48 -2.76 -1.94
N HIS A 115 9.87 -2.32 -0.78
CA HIS A 115 10.94 -2.88 0.01
C HIS A 115 10.53 -3.04 1.47
N ARG A 116 11.40 -3.66 2.23
CA ARG A 116 11.20 -3.90 3.64
C ARG A 116 11.81 -2.76 4.47
N ILE A 117 11.03 -2.19 5.36
CA ILE A 117 11.47 -1.26 6.39
C ILE A 117 11.31 -1.87 7.77
N LYS A 118 11.99 -1.31 8.78
CA LYS A 118 11.79 -1.66 10.19
C LYS A 118 10.89 -0.64 10.88
N HIS A 119 9.85 -1.12 11.54
CA HIS A 119 8.98 -0.32 12.39
C HIS A 119 8.80 -1.01 13.73
N LEU A 120 9.24 -0.38 14.82
CA LEU A 120 9.24 -0.94 16.18
C LEU A 120 9.82 -2.38 16.26
N GLY A 121 10.86 -2.66 15.47
CA GLY A 121 11.52 -3.97 15.41
C GLY A 121 10.89 -4.97 14.45
N PHE A 122 9.72 -4.69 13.88
CA PHE A 122 9.02 -5.55 12.92
C PHE A 122 9.30 -5.15 11.47
N ASP A 123 9.20 -6.12 10.58
CA ASP A 123 9.28 -5.88 9.15
C ASP A 123 7.93 -5.37 8.63
N VAL A 124 7.95 -4.27 7.91
CA VAL A 124 6.80 -3.71 7.19
C VAL A 124 7.20 -3.52 5.74
N PHE A 125 6.34 -3.88 4.81
CA PHE A 125 6.58 -3.62 3.39
C PHE A 125 6.03 -2.25 3.02
N MET A 126 6.89 -1.40 2.42
CA MET A 126 6.59 -0.03 2.03
C MET A 126 6.91 0.14 0.55
N SER A 127 6.04 0.81 -0.21
CA SER A 127 6.34 1.18 -1.60
C SER A 127 7.57 2.09 -1.68
N ASP A 128 8.34 1.97 -2.75
CA ASP A 128 9.25 3.03 -3.14
C ASP A 128 8.44 4.30 -3.44
N ILE A 129 9.07 5.49 -3.35
CA ILE A 129 8.36 6.74 -3.63
C ILE A 129 7.81 6.77 -5.06
N GLU A 130 8.57 6.26 -6.04
CA GLU A 130 8.15 6.17 -7.43
C GLU A 130 6.94 5.26 -7.61
N LYS A 131 6.89 4.17 -6.83
CA LYS A 131 5.73 3.26 -6.85
C LYS A 131 4.52 3.88 -6.16
N ALA A 132 4.71 4.64 -5.07
CA ALA A 132 3.64 5.38 -4.42
C ALA A 132 3.02 6.43 -5.36
N ILE A 133 3.83 7.13 -6.16
CA ILE A 133 3.37 8.05 -7.21
C ILE A 133 2.50 7.30 -8.24
N ILE A 134 2.96 6.16 -8.73
CA ILE A 134 2.20 5.33 -9.69
C ILE A 134 0.88 4.87 -9.07
N ASP A 135 0.89 4.40 -7.83
CA ASP A 135 -0.33 3.98 -7.12
C ASP A 135 -1.29 5.16 -6.93
N ALA A 136 -0.78 6.35 -6.58
CA ALA A 136 -1.59 7.56 -6.41
C ALA A 136 -2.28 7.97 -7.73
N VAL A 137 -1.54 7.98 -8.83
CA VAL A 137 -2.08 8.30 -10.16
C VAL A 137 -3.10 7.26 -10.63
N THR A 138 -2.85 5.97 -10.38
CA THR A 138 -3.73 4.90 -10.88
C THR A 138 -4.98 4.69 -10.03
N THR A 139 -4.92 5.03 -8.75
CA THR A 139 -6.07 4.93 -7.84
C THR A 139 -6.87 6.23 -7.73
N GLU A 140 -6.29 7.37 -8.13
CA GLU A 140 -6.87 8.71 -8.06
C GLU A 140 -7.33 9.11 -6.64
N ARG A 141 -6.60 8.61 -5.62
CA ARG A 141 -6.92 8.82 -4.20
C ARG A 141 -6.17 9.96 -3.55
N VAL A 142 -5.16 10.48 -4.22
CA VAL A 142 -4.31 11.56 -3.72
C VAL A 142 -4.47 12.78 -4.64
N PRO A 143 -4.65 14.00 -4.12
CA PRO A 143 -4.73 15.21 -4.91
C PRO A 143 -3.50 15.43 -5.79
N LEU A 144 -3.70 16.12 -6.92
CA LEU A 144 -2.68 16.29 -7.95
C LEU A 144 -1.45 17.04 -7.45
N ASP A 145 -1.64 18.07 -6.64
CA ASP A 145 -0.59 18.88 -6.03
C ASP A 145 0.33 18.06 -5.12
N GLU A 146 -0.22 17.15 -4.33
CA GLU A 146 0.54 16.25 -3.48
C GLU A 146 1.35 15.23 -4.30
N ILE A 147 0.77 14.73 -5.40
CA ILE A 147 1.50 13.85 -6.33
C ILE A 147 2.65 14.61 -7.01
N GLN A 148 2.42 15.86 -7.43
CA GLN A 148 3.47 16.72 -8.00
C GLN A 148 4.61 16.98 -6.99
N ASN A 149 4.29 17.18 -5.72
CA ASN A 149 5.30 17.32 -4.67
C ASN A 149 6.13 16.04 -4.51
N ALA A 150 5.49 14.88 -4.57
CA ALA A 150 6.20 13.60 -4.53
C ALA A 150 7.11 13.42 -5.76
N VAL A 151 6.65 13.78 -6.96
CA VAL A 151 7.45 13.72 -8.20
C VAL A 151 8.73 14.58 -8.11
N LYS A 152 8.64 15.78 -7.51
CA LYS A 152 9.81 16.67 -7.34
C LYS A 152 10.90 16.08 -6.42
N ASN A 153 10.55 15.08 -5.62
CA ASN A 153 11.42 14.47 -4.62
C ASN A 153 11.76 12.99 -4.92
N CYS A 154 11.42 12.47 -6.10
CA CYS A 154 11.70 11.11 -6.50
C CYS A 154 12.86 11.02 -7.52
N ASP A 155 13.34 9.81 -7.76
CA ASP A 155 14.24 9.51 -8.86
C ASP A 155 13.42 9.38 -10.15
N ILE A 156 13.58 10.37 -11.06
CA ILE A 156 12.83 10.44 -12.32
C ILE A 156 13.17 9.29 -13.26
N ASP A 157 14.42 8.85 -13.32
CA ASP A 157 14.83 7.73 -14.17
C ASP A 157 14.19 6.42 -13.69
N LYS A 158 14.16 6.19 -12.38
CA LYS A 158 13.50 5.05 -11.78
C LYS A 158 11.97 5.13 -11.94
N LEU A 159 11.38 6.34 -11.82
CA LEU A 159 9.95 6.54 -12.09
C LEU A 159 9.62 6.21 -13.55
N GLU A 160 10.49 6.60 -14.51
CA GLU A 160 10.32 6.26 -15.92
C GLU A 160 10.38 4.74 -16.15
N GLU A 161 11.38 4.05 -15.57
CA GLU A 161 11.49 2.59 -15.63
C GLU A 161 10.25 1.88 -15.06
N TYR A 162 9.73 2.35 -13.93
CA TYR A 162 8.54 1.81 -13.32
C TYR A 162 7.29 2.07 -14.17
N THR A 163 7.17 3.29 -14.72
CA THR A 163 6.07 3.65 -15.62
C THR A 163 6.05 2.80 -16.89
N MET A 164 7.22 2.42 -17.41
CA MET A 164 7.31 1.54 -18.57
C MET A 164 6.74 0.12 -18.36
N LYS A 165 6.52 -0.30 -17.12
CA LYS A 165 5.87 -1.57 -16.76
C LYS A 165 4.34 -1.48 -16.71
N MET A 166 3.79 -0.26 -16.83
CA MET A 166 2.36 -0.01 -16.76
C MET A 166 1.68 -0.16 -18.13
N ASP A 167 0.35 -0.18 -18.13
CA ASP A 167 -0.45 -0.09 -19.35
C ASP A 167 -0.42 1.33 -19.96
N ILE A 168 -0.82 1.45 -21.21
CA ILE A 168 -0.75 2.73 -21.98
C ILE A 168 -1.59 3.83 -21.31
N SER A 169 -2.75 3.50 -20.75
CA SER A 169 -3.60 4.48 -20.08
C SER A 169 -2.91 5.06 -18.85
N SER A 170 -2.35 4.20 -18.01
CA SER A 170 -1.56 4.59 -16.83
C SER A 170 -0.31 5.38 -17.24
N MET A 171 0.41 4.97 -18.29
CA MET A 171 1.57 5.71 -18.82
C MET A 171 1.21 7.15 -19.20
N LYS A 172 0.07 7.37 -19.83
CA LYS A 172 -0.40 8.70 -20.21
C LYS A 172 -0.68 9.57 -18.99
N LYS A 173 -1.43 9.03 -18.01
CA LYS A 173 -1.73 9.72 -16.75
C LYS A 173 -0.47 10.10 -15.98
N ILE A 174 0.46 9.14 -15.81
CA ILE A 174 1.73 9.37 -15.09
C ILE A 174 2.57 10.40 -15.83
N GLY A 175 2.76 10.25 -17.15
CA GLY A 175 3.52 11.19 -17.96
C GLY A 175 2.97 12.61 -17.88
N PHE A 176 1.63 12.77 -17.89
CA PHE A 176 0.96 14.05 -17.72
C PHE A 176 1.27 14.70 -16.37
N VAL A 177 1.16 13.93 -15.26
CA VAL A 177 1.45 14.44 -13.92
C VAL A 177 2.92 14.84 -13.76
N VAL A 178 3.83 14.03 -14.31
CA VAL A 178 5.27 14.30 -14.28
C VAL A 178 5.60 15.57 -15.06
N GLU A 179 4.95 15.80 -16.20
CA GLU A 179 5.13 17.05 -16.96
C GLU A 179 4.61 18.27 -16.21
N LEU A 180 3.46 18.17 -15.55
CA LEU A 180 2.95 19.24 -14.69
C LEU A 180 3.90 19.57 -13.52
N ALA A 181 4.65 18.59 -13.04
CA ALA A 181 5.69 18.78 -12.03
C ALA A 181 7.01 19.38 -12.58
N GLY A 182 7.11 19.61 -13.90
CA GLY A 182 8.26 20.20 -14.57
C GLY A 182 9.29 19.22 -15.13
N PHE A 183 8.97 17.92 -15.18
CA PHE A 183 9.85 16.87 -15.70
C PHE A 183 9.25 16.23 -16.96
N PHE A 184 10.02 15.35 -17.62
CA PHE A 184 9.56 14.68 -18.82
C PHE A 184 10.06 13.24 -18.92
N LEU A 185 9.16 12.29 -19.23
CA LEU A 185 9.45 10.87 -19.40
C LEU A 185 9.58 10.54 -20.89
N GLU A 186 10.82 10.60 -21.41
CA GLU A 186 11.09 10.46 -22.85
C GLU A 186 10.76 9.07 -23.41
N LYS A 187 11.18 8.02 -22.72
CA LYS A 187 10.97 6.63 -23.18
C LYS A 187 9.48 6.31 -23.17
N VAL A 188 8.77 6.74 -22.10
CA VAL A 188 7.33 6.59 -21.97
C VAL A 188 6.63 7.31 -23.14
N TYR A 189 6.97 8.58 -23.39
CA TYR A 189 6.36 9.35 -24.46
C TYR A 189 6.61 8.71 -25.84
N LYS A 190 7.83 8.26 -26.15
CA LYS A 190 8.14 7.55 -27.40
C LYS A 190 7.27 6.31 -27.58
N LYS A 191 6.94 5.60 -26.50
CA LYS A 191 6.10 4.40 -26.53
C LYS A 191 4.62 4.73 -26.80
N ILE A 192 4.08 5.78 -26.19
CA ILE A 192 2.64 6.10 -26.27
C ILE A 192 2.25 7.04 -27.41
N LYS A 193 3.22 7.78 -28.02
CA LYS A 193 2.92 8.84 -29.02
C LYS A 193 2.09 8.39 -30.22
N LYS A 194 2.13 7.09 -30.58
CA LYS A 194 1.35 6.50 -31.67
C LYS A 194 -0.08 6.14 -31.26
N ASP A 195 -0.36 5.98 -29.97
CA ASP A 195 -1.68 5.68 -29.47
C ASP A 195 -2.58 6.93 -29.50
N ARG A 196 -3.68 6.88 -30.26
CA ARG A 196 -4.57 8.01 -30.50
C ARG A 196 -5.70 8.16 -29.49
N ASN A 197 -5.87 7.20 -28.57
CA ASN A 197 -6.96 7.20 -27.59
C ASN A 197 -6.72 8.26 -26.51
N TYR A 198 -7.76 8.96 -26.12
CA TYR A 198 -7.75 9.81 -24.93
C TYR A 198 -8.01 8.97 -23.67
N VAL A 199 -7.46 9.43 -22.55
CA VAL A 199 -7.70 8.83 -21.23
C VAL A 199 -8.25 9.88 -20.29
N HIS A 200 -9.24 9.49 -19.48
CA HIS A 200 -9.79 10.33 -18.44
C HIS A 200 -8.91 10.30 -17.20
N PHE A 201 -8.72 11.48 -16.59
CA PHE A 201 -7.95 11.60 -15.36
C PHE A 201 -8.54 12.70 -14.49
N TYR A 202 -8.49 12.52 -13.19
CA TYR A 202 -9.01 13.45 -12.18
C TYR A 202 -8.15 14.72 -12.11
N THR A 203 -8.37 15.64 -13.05
CA THR A 203 -7.68 16.92 -13.14
C THR A 203 -8.51 17.96 -13.88
N THR A 204 -8.33 19.24 -13.50
CA THR A 204 -8.90 20.38 -14.22
C THR A 204 -8.00 20.83 -15.38
N GLU A 205 -6.77 20.37 -15.44
CA GLU A 205 -5.81 20.70 -16.48
C GLU A 205 -6.09 19.93 -17.78
N LYS A 206 -5.89 20.59 -18.93
CA LYS A 206 -5.99 19.95 -20.24
C LYS A 206 -4.63 19.43 -20.67
N GLY A 207 -4.44 18.12 -20.61
CA GLY A 207 -3.23 17.47 -21.10
C GLY A 207 -3.33 17.21 -22.60
N ASN A 208 -2.45 17.80 -23.41
CA ASN A 208 -2.52 17.70 -24.86
C ASN A 208 -1.62 16.59 -25.42
N LYS A 209 -0.31 16.61 -25.15
CA LYS A 209 0.59 15.64 -25.75
C LYS A 209 0.46 14.23 -25.18
N TRP A 210 0.01 14.09 -23.93
CA TRP A 210 -0.30 12.82 -23.28
C TRP A 210 -1.69 12.30 -23.58
N ARG A 211 -2.55 13.12 -24.24
CA ARG A 211 -3.96 12.82 -24.54
C ARG A 211 -4.76 12.48 -23.29
N VAL A 212 -4.52 13.23 -22.25
CA VAL A 212 -5.30 13.23 -21.02
C VAL A 212 -6.39 14.29 -21.13
N VAL A 213 -7.61 13.95 -20.74
CA VAL A 213 -8.77 14.84 -20.69
C VAL A 213 -9.34 14.89 -19.28
N SER A 214 -9.89 16.03 -18.90
CA SER A 214 -10.56 16.20 -17.62
C SER A 214 -11.89 15.42 -17.60
N ASP A 215 -12.23 14.84 -16.45
CA ASP A 215 -13.55 14.22 -16.22
C ASP A 215 -14.64 15.26 -15.91
N ARG A 216 -14.29 16.54 -15.82
CA ARG A 216 -15.24 17.62 -15.53
C ARG A 216 -15.44 18.47 -16.79
N PHE A 217 -16.61 18.35 -17.35
CA PHE A 217 -17.29 19.38 -18.14
C PHE A 217 -18.39 20.01 -17.28
#